data_e24d029d822be0fe63192696f524f76d
#
_entry.id   e24d029d822be0fe63192696f524f76d
#
_cell.length_a   1.000
_cell.length_b   1.000
_cell.length_c   1.000
_cell.angle_alpha   90.00
_cell.angle_beta   90.00
_cell.angle_gamma   90.00
#
_symmetry.space_group_name_H-M   'P 1'
#
loop_
_entity.id
_entity.type
_entity.pdbx_description
1 polymer ?
#
loop_
_entity_poly.entity_id
_entity_poly.type
_entity_poly.pdbx_seq_one_letter_code
_entity_poly.pdbx_strand_id
1 'polypeptide(L)'
;MSLYPYAMAALDDVVTVLRAVAEPTRVRVLRLLQQGELTVSDICAITGHSQPRISRHLRILIDAGLLSRHREGSWVYYHRAPQIPAAVLALVDGIDDSDHQMSADAARLDAERHRRRREADEHFSRLAPTWDRERSRITPDAGVESRLLDIVMASNITRDAVVDLGTGTGRILSLLTPLATRAVGIDSNHTMLRHARTAVERTDGAAIELRQADVAATGLPDHTFDLAVAHQLLHFLDSPDMALREAARILKPGGTLIIVDLLAHQDETLRTEHAHRRLGFTSEQIERWCDGVGFDGLTEHRIDHSAGDLLPVCIWQATTTTRNQ
;
A
#
# COMPACT_ATOMS: atom_id res chain seq x y z
N MET A 1 1.79 -20.31 -30.48
CA MET A 1 1.85 -18.87 -30.19
C MET A 1 0.62 -18.23 -30.80
N SER A 2 -0.43 -17.97 -29.99
CA SER A 2 -1.65 -17.31 -30.47
C SER A 2 -1.36 -15.83 -30.66
N LEU A 3 -1.57 -15.33 -31.87
CA LEU A 3 -1.37 -13.93 -32.25
C LEU A 3 -2.46 -12.96 -31.75
N TYR A 4 -3.48 -13.47 -31.01
CA TYR A 4 -4.58 -12.67 -30.50
C TYR A 4 -4.81 -12.96 -29.01
N PRO A 5 -4.29 -12.10 -28.10
CA PRO A 5 -4.51 -12.24 -26.67
C PRO A 5 -5.91 -11.70 -26.23
N TYR A 6 -6.80 -11.42 -27.16
CA TYR A 6 -8.14 -10.90 -26.87
C TYR A 6 -9.18 -11.98 -27.13
N ALA A 7 -9.90 -12.40 -26.08
CA ALA A 7 -11.20 -13.00 -26.27
C ALA A 7 -12.02 -12.01 -27.12
N MET A 8 -12.63 -12.49 -28.21
CA MET A 8 -13.41 -11.64 -29.13
C MET A 8 -14.59 -11.05 -28.35
N ALA A 9 -14.44 -9.77 -27.93
CA ALA A 9 -15.54 -9.02 -27.35
C ALA A 9 -16.62 -8.81 -28.41
N ALA A 10 -17.88 -8.86 -28.01
CA ALA A 10 -18.98 -8.54 -28.92
C ALA A 10 -18.85 -7.06 -29.40
N LEU A 11 -19.35 -6.78 -30.60
CA LEU A 11 -19.28 -5.42 -31.14
C LEU A 11 -19.86 -4.38 -30.18
N ASP A 12 -20.96 -4.72 -29.52
CA ASP A 12 -21.62 -3.84 -28.55
C ASP A 12 -20.77 -3.56 -27.32
N ASP A 13 -19.95 -4.53 -26.84
CA ASP A 13 -19.01 -4.34 -25.73
C ASP A 13 -17.90 -3.35 -26.13
N VAL A 14 -17.35 -3.53 -27.34
CA VAL A 14 -16.32 -2.61 -27.88
C VAL A 14 -16.88 -1.19 -28.00
N VAL A 15 -18.07 -1.03 -28.55
CA VAL A 15 -18.73 0.27 -28.69
C VAL A 15 -19.01 0.91 -27.32
N THR A 16 -19.41 0.11 -26.34
CA THR A 16 -19.68 0.56 -24.96
C THR A 16 -18.40 1.10 -24.32
N VAL A 17 -17.30 0.37 -24.42
CA VAL A 17 -15.98 0.81 -23.92
C VAL A 17 -15.52 2.10 -24.63
N LEU A 18 -15.59 2.15 -25.96
CA LEU A 18 -15.20 3.35 -26.71
C LEU A 18 -16.03 4.58 -26.32
N ARG A 19 -17.36 4.42 -26.20
CA ARG A 19 -18.24 5.50 -25.70
C ARG A 19 -17.90 5.91 -24.28
N ALA A 20 -17.50 4.96 -23.43
CA ALA A 20 -17.13 5.26 -22.05
C ALA A 20 -15.85 6.11 -21.96
N VAL A 21 -14.87 5.93 -22.84
CA VAL A 21 -13.63 6.74 -22.83
C VAL A 21 -13.72 8.01 -23.69
N ALA A 22 -14.74 8.16 -24.55
CA ALA A 22 -14.88 9.30 -25.46
C ALA A 22 -15.38 10.58 -24.75
N GLU A 23 -14.78 10.93 -23.59
CA GLU A 23 -15.07 12.18 -22.87
C GLU A 23 -13.88 12.56 -21.98
N PRO A 24 -13.40 13.81 -22.03
CA PRO A 24 -12.17 14.23 -21.36
C PRO A 24 -12.11 13.94 -19.87
N THR A 25 -13.20 14.18 -19.11
CA THR A 25 -13.21 13.95 -17.65
C THR A 25 -13.02 12.46 -17.33
N ARG A 26 -13.57 11.57 -18.13
CA ARG A 26 -13.44 10.12 -17.88
C ARG A 26 -12.03 9.62 -18.19
N VAL A 27 -11.39 10.15 -19.21
CA VAL A 27 -9.97 9.87 -19.51
C VAL A 27 -9.08 10.35 -18.37
N ARG A 28 -9.30 11.59 -17.87
CA ARG A 28 -8.60 12.14 -16.70
C ARG A 28 -8.74 11.25 -15.46
N VAL A 29 -9.96 10.79 -15.17
CA VAL A 29 -10.22 9.88 -14.04
C VAL A 29 -9.44 8.58 -14.20
N LEU A 30 -9.45 7.95 -15.38
CA LEU A 30 -8.67 6.75 -15.66
C LEU A 30 -7.17 7.00 -15.48
N ARG A 31 -6.66 8.15 -15.94
CA ARG A 31 -5.24 8.51 -15.77
C ARG A 31 -4.87 8.70 -14.30
N LEU A 32 -5.70 9.39 -13.52
CA LEU A 32 -5.49 9.58 -12.08
C LEU A 32 -5.44 8.24 -11.33
N LEU A 33 -6.35 7.31 -11.65
CA LEU A 33 -6.43 5.99 -11.03
C LEU A 33 -5.32 5.00 -11.46
N GLN A 34 -4.43 5.39 -12.37
CA GLN A 34 -3.17 4.70 -12.61
C GLN A 34 -2.21 4.80 -11.42
N GLN A 35 -2.31 5.89 -10.68
CA GLN A 35 -1.41 6.20 -9.57
C GLN A 35 -1.93 5.69 -8.21
N GLY A 36 -2.96 4.87 -8.20
CA GLY A 36 -3.56 4.29 -7.01
C GLY A 36 -5.05 4.56 -6.85
N GLU A 37 -5.61 4.10 -5.75
CA GLU A 37 -7.02 4.22 -5.44
C GLU A 37 -7.38 5.63 -4.93
N LEU A 38 -8.52 6.15 -5.36
CA LEU A 38 -9.01 7.48 -4.97
C LEU A 38 -10.48 7.41 -4.56
N THR A 39 -10.88 8.28 -3.62
CA THR A 39 -12.29 8.51 -3.30
C THR A 39 -12.93 9.48 -4.28
N VAL A 40 -14.26 9.57 -4.28
CA VAL A 40 -14.97 10.58 -5.08
C VAL A 40 -14.57 12.00 -4.68
N SER A 41 -14.32 12.24 -3.40
CA SER A 41 -13.89 13.54 -2.88
C SER A 41 -12.50 13.92 -3.41
N ASP A 42 -11.57 12.97 -3.46
CA ASP A 42 -10.24 13.18 -4.05
C ASP A 42 -10.34 13.56 -5.52
N ILE A 43 -11.11 12.78 -6.30
CA ILE A 43 -11.29 13.04 -7.72
C ILE A 43 -11.94 14.41 -7.95
N CYS A 44 -12.90 14.82 -7.12
CA CYS A 44 -13.50 16.16 -7.17
C CYS A 44 -12.45 17.26 -6.91
N ALA A 45 -11.66 17.12 -5.86
CA ALA A 45 -10.63 18.10 -5.50
C ALA A 45 -9.57 18.25 -6.60
N ILE A 46 -9.13 17.12 -7.19
CA ILE A 46 -8.11 17.11 -8.24
C ILE A 46 -8.67 17.68 -9.57
N THR A 47 -9.84 17.20 -10.00
CA THR A 47 -10.39 17.58 -11.31
C THR A 47 -11.09 18.93 -11.32
N GLY A 48 -11.45 19.47 -10.15
CA GLY A 48 -12.21 20.70 -10.00
C GLY A 48 -13.70 20.57 -10.36
N HIS A 49 -14.22 19.34 -10.44
CA HIS A 49 -15.63 19.07 -10.78
C HIS A 49 -16.47 18.76 -9.54
N SER A 50 -17.77 19.05 -9.64
CA SER A 50 -18.73 18.75 -8.57
C SER A 50 -18.95 17.24 -8.41
N GLN A 51 -19.25 16.82 -7.17
CA GLN A 51 -19.50 15.42 -6.82
C GLN A 51 -20.60 14.74 -7.68
N PRO A 52 -21.75 15.37 -7.99
CA PRO A 52 -22.75 14.76 -8.87
C PRO A 52 -22.23 14.47 -10.27
N ARG A 53 -21.38 15.37 -10.82
CA ARG A 53 -20.76 15.19 -12.12
C ARG A 53 -19.77 14.02 -12.11
N ILE A 54 -18.86 13.99 -11.14
CA ILE A 54 -17.88 12.90 -11.00
C ILE A 54 -18.58 11.57 -10.76
N SER A 55 -19.57 11.50 -9.87
CA SER A 55 -20.33 10.28 -9.60
C SER A 55 -21.00 9.69 -10.85
N ARG A 56 -21.49 10.56 -11.76
CA ARG A 56 -22.04 10.13 -13.05
C ARG A 56 -20.97 9.55 -13.96
N HIS A 57 -19.79 10.18 -14.06
CA HIS A 57 -18.68 9.68 -14.85
C HIS A 57 -18.14 8.34 -14.32
N LEU A 58 -18.00 8.22 -12.99
CA LEU A 58 -17.58 6.98 -12.34
C LEU A 58 -18.54 5.83 -12.62
N ARG A 59 -19.87 6.09 -12.57
CA ARG A 59 -20.88 5.08 -12.89
C ARG A 59 -20.71 4.58 -14.33
N ILE A 60 -20.57 5.47 -15.31
CA ILE A 60 -20.37 5.11 -16.71
C ILE A 60 -19.13 4.25 -16.90
N LEU A 61 -18.03 4.57 -16.23
CA LEU A 61 -16.78 3.80 -16.29
C LEU A 61 -16.93 2.42 -15.63
N ILE A 62 -17.68 2.33 -14.51
CA ILE A 62 -17.98 1.05 -13.85
C ILE A 62 -18.88 0.18 -14.75
N ASP A 63 -19.95 0.75 -15.31
CA ASP A 63 -20.89 0.04 -16.17
C ASP A 63 -20.21 -0.50 -17.44
N ALA A 64 -19.14 0.18 -17.90
CA ALA A 64 -18.29 -0.26 -19.01
C ALA A 64 -17.16 -1.22 -18.60
N GLY A 65 -17.06 -1.62 -17.32
CA GLY A 65 -16.02 -2.53 -16.82
C GLY A 65 -14.60 -1.93 -16.76
N LEU A 66 -14.48 -0.60 -16.83
CA LEU A 66 -13.18 0.10 -16.80
C LEU A 66 -12.74 0.46 -15.38
N LEU A 67 -13.67 0.57 -14.43
CA LEU A 67 -13.39 0.80 -13.02
C LEU A 67 -14.08 -0.25 -12.15
N SER A 68 -13.44 -0.49 -11.02
CA SER A 68 -14.02 -1.20 -9.89
C SER A 68 -14.04 -0.29 -8.67
N ARG A 69 -14.83 -0.66 -7.67
CA ARG A 69 -14.91 0.06 -6.41
C ARG A 69 -15.05 -0.91 -5.25
N HIS A 70 -14.56 -0.51 -4.10
CA HIS A 70 -14.87 -1.17 -2.84
C HIS A 70 -15.24 -0.13 -1.79
N ARG A 71 -16.00 -0.56 -0.79
CA ARG A 71 -16.41 0.29 0.32
C ARG A 71 -15.57 -0.04 1.55
N GLU A 72 -15.15 1.02 2.25
CA GLU A 72 -14.38 0.94 3.47
C GLU A 72 -14.94 1.96 4.46
N GLY A 73 -15.73 1.48 5.42
CA GLY A 73 -16.50 2.35 6.31
C GLY A 73 -17.45 3.25 5.53
N SER A 74 -17.36 4.55 5.77
CA SER A 74 -18.14 5.60 5.09
C SER A 74 -17.58 5.98 3.72
N TRP A 75 -16.37 5.52 3.37
CA TRP A 75 -15.68 5.88 2.13
C TRP A 75 -15.85 4.83 1.05
N VAL A 76 -15.84 5.27 -0.21
CA VAL A 76 -15.82 4.42 -1.40
C VAL A 76 -14.57 4.75 -2.19
N TYR A 77 -13.69 3.75 -2.34
CA TYR A 77 -12.48 3.83 -3.14
C TYR A 77 -12.74 3.29 -4.53
N TYR A 78 -12.23 3.98 -5.53
CA TYR A 78 -12.29 3.62 -6.93
C TYR A 78 -10.89 3.27 -7.43
N HIS A 79 -10.80 2.26 -8.27
CA HIS A 79 -9.55 1.81 -8.89
C HIS A 79 -9.82 1.30 -10.31
N ARG A 80 -8.79 1.22 -11.13
CA ARG A 80 -8.87 0.58 -12.44
C ARG A 80 -9.29 -0.88 -12.28
N ALA A 81 -10.21 -1.35 -13.14
CA ALA A 81 -10.60 -2.75 -13.14
C ALA A 81 -9.42 -3.63 -13.59
N PRO A 82 -9.25 -4.85 -13.03
CA PRO A 82 -8.13 -5.72 -13.42
C PRO A 82 -8.12 -6.11 -14.89
N GLN A 83 -9.28 -6.08 -15.54
CA GLN A 83 -9.48 -6.56 -16.90
C GLN A 83 -9.73 -5.43 -17.93
N ILE A 84 -9.16 -4.24 -17.69
CA ILE A 84 -9.24 -3.17 -18.70
C ILE A 84 -8.56 -3.63 -19.98
N PRO A 85 -9.23 -3.45 -21.17
CA PRO A 85 -8.59 -3.77 -22.45
C PRO A 85 -7.25 -3.03 -22.61
N ALA A 86 -6.19 -3.73 -22.97
CA ALA A 86 -4.85 -3.15 -23.12
C ALA A 86 -4.81 -1.99 -24.12
N ALA A 87 -5.68 -2.02 -25.14
CA ALA A 87 -5.82 -0.91 -26.08
C ALA A 87 -6.30 0.39 -25.39
N VAL A 88 -7.21 0.29 -24.41
CA VAL A 88 -7.68 1.44 -23.63
C VAL A 88 -6.55 1.96 -22.74
N LEU A 89 -5.82 1.05 -22.07
CA LEU A 89 -4.66 1.43 -21.26
C LEU A 89 -3.60 2.13 -22.12
N ALA A 90 -3.26 1.58 -23.30
CA ALA A 90 -2.29 2.19 -24.19
C ALA A 90 -2.69 3.59 -24.65
N LEU A 91 -3.99 3.84 -24.91
CA LEU A 91 -4.48 5.16 -25.28
C LEU A 91 -4.43 6.14 -24.09
N VAL A 92 -4.88 5.73 -22.93
CA VAL A 92 -4.94 6.60 -21.74
C VAL A 92 -3.56 6.88 -21.18
N ASP A 93 -2.71 5.86 -21.08
CA ASP A 93 -1.36 5.95 -20.53
C ASP A 93 -0.35 6.56 -21.50
N GLY A 94 -0.65 6.51 -22.80
CA GLY A 94 0.13 7.16 -23.85
C GLY A 94 -0.14 8.65 -24.03
N ILE A 95 -1.04 9.26 -23.25
CA ILE A 95 -1.23 10.72 -23.27
C ILE A 95 0.03 11.38 -22.72
N ASP A 96 0.52 12.39 -23.45
CA ASP A 96 1.72 13.14 -23.06
C ASP A 96 1.53 13.81 -21.68
N ASP A 97 2.47 13.59 -20.78
CA ASP A 97 2.47 14.19 -19.44
C ASP A 97 2.61 15.73 -19.47
N SER A 98 3.09 16.27 -20.59
CA SER A 98 3.13 17.71 -20.83
C SER A 98 1.78 18.33 -21.23
N ASP A 99 0.74 17.51 -21.51
CA ASP A 99 -0.62 18.03 -21.70
C ASP A 99 -1.04 18.86 -20.49
N HIS A 100 -1.49 20.08 -20.77
CA HIS A 100 -1.81 21.07 -19.72
C HIS A 100 -2.79 20.52 -18.67
N GLN A 101 -3.78 19.74 -19.08
CA GLN A 101 -4.80 19.20 -18.19
C GLN A 101 -4.24 18.05 -17.36
N MET A 102 -3.48 17.14 -17.98
CA MET A 102 -2.83 16.01 -17.29
C MET A 102 -1.81 16.49 -16.28
N SER A 103 -0.96 17.44 -16.67
CA SER A 103 0.03 18.06 -15.81
C SER A 103 -0.60 18.77 -14.61
N ALA A 104 -1.69 19.53 -14.84
CA ALA A 104 -2.42 20.21 -13.76
C ALA A 104 -3.06 19.23 -12.78
N ASP A 105 -3.62 18.13 -13.26
CA ASP A 105 -4.21 17.08 -12.40
C ASP A 105 -3.15 16.35 -11.60
N ALA A 106 -2.02 15.99 -12.21
CA ALA A 106 -0.88 15.39 -11.52
C ALA A 106 -0.36 16.31 -10.41
N ALA A 107 -0.17 17.59 -10.70
CA ALA A 107 0.28 18.55 -9.69
C ALA A 107 -0.69 18.70 -8.51
N ARG A 108 -2.02 18.66 -8.76
CA ARG A 108 -3.02 18.72 -7.68
C ARG A 108 -3.04 17.43 -6.85
N LEU A 109 -2.90 16.27 -7.48
CA LEU A 109 -2.79 14.99 -6.78
C LEU A 109 -1.55 14.98 -5.87
N ASP A 110 -0.40 15.43 -6.37
CA ASP A 110 0.84 15.52 -5.60
C ASP A 110 0.70 16.50 -4.44
N ALA A 111 0.11 17.67 -4.66
CA ALA A 111 -0.14 18.66 -3.61
C ALA A 111 -1.04 18.10 -2.50
N GLU A 112 -2.10 17.35 -2.85
CA GLU A 112 -3.00 16.71 -1.89
C GLU A 112 -2.28 15.62 -1.09
N ARG A 113 -1.47 14.78 -1.76
CA ARG A 113 -0.63 13.77 -1.09
C ARG A 113 0.39 14.40 -0.15
N HIS A 114 1.04 15.49 -0.57
CA HIS A 114 1.99 16.22 0.29
C HIS A 114 1.32 16.85 1.51
N ARG A 115 0.11 17.41 1.36
CA ARG A 115 -0.66 17.94 2.48
C ARG A 115 -0.93 16.86 3.52
N ARG A 116 -1.44 15.70 3.06
CA ARG A 116 -1.76 14.56 3.93
C ARG A 116 -0.54 13.99 4.63
N ARG A 117 0.58 13.87 3.90
CA ARG A 117 1.85 13.43 4.50
C ARG A 117 2.31 14.35 5.62
N ARG A 118 2.22 15.67 5.44
CA ARG A 118 2.57 16.62 6.50
C ARG A 118 1.65 16.49 7.73
N GLU A 119 0.35 16.34 7.53
CA GLU A 119 -0.60 16.14 8.63
C GLU A 119 -0.28 14.85 9.40
N ALA A 120 0.01 13.75 8.70
CA ALA A 120 0.45 12.50 9.31
C ALA A 120 1.79 12.65 10.04
N ASP A 121 2.77 13.33 9.43
CA ASP A 121 4.09 13.57 10.02
C ASP A 121 4.00 14.37 11.33
N GLU A 122 3.18 15.42 11.36
CA GLU A 122 2.90 16.19 12.57
C GLU A 122 2.22 15.33 13.66
N HIS A 123 1.28 14.48 13.27
CA HIS A 123 0.60 13.56 14.18
C HIS A 123 1.59 12.57 14.81
N PHE A 124 2.39 11.88 13.99
CA PHE A 124 3.39 10.93 14.45
C PHE A 124 4.50 11.58 15.27
N SER A 125 4.94 12.78 14.90
CA SER A 125 5.94 13.53 15.67
C SER A 125 5.46 13.83 17.09
N ARG A 126 4.17 14.12 17.27
CA ARG A 126 3.57 14.35 18.61
C ARG A 126 3.46 13.05 19.41
N LEU A 127 3.12 11.95 18.77
CA LEU A 127 2.90 10.66 19.44
C LEU A 127 4.16 9.83 19.64
N ALA A 128 5.27 10.15 18.96
CA ALA A 128 6.49 9.34 18.99
C ALA A 128 6.93 8.93 20.42
N PRO A 129 6.89 9.79 21.45
CA PRO A 129 7.28 9.40 22.82
C PRO A 129 6.35 8.39 23.48
N THR A 130 5.12 8.24 23.01
CA THR A 130 4.10 7.36 23.61
C THR A 130 3.55 6.37 22.59
N TRP A 131 4.10 6.32 21.38
CA TRP A 131 3.59 5.58 20.24
C TRP A 131 3.30 4.11 20.55
N ASP A 132 4.25 3.39 21.12
CA ASP A 132 4.08 1.97 21.41
C ASP A 132 2.91 1.72 22.39
N ARG A 133 2.70 2.63 23.35
CA ARG A 133 1.57 2.55 24.27
C ARG A 133 0.23 2.87 23.60
N GLU A 134 0.19 3.87 22.71
CA GLU A 134 -1.05 4.21 21.99
C GLU A 134 -1.42 3.10 21.01
N ARG A 135 -0.45 2.55 20.29
CA ARG A 135 -0.67 1.42 19.39
C ARG A 135 -1.19 0.18 20.12
N SER A 136 -0.60 -0.17 21.29
CA SER A 136 -1.02 -1.34 22.06
C SER A 136 -2.44 -1.25 22.64
N ARG A 137 -3.09 -0.07 22.58
CA ARG A 137 -4.50 0.10 22.92
C ARG A 137 -5.42 -0.32 21.77
N ILE A 138 -4.93 -0.30 20.54
CA ILE A 138 -5.69 -0.65 19.34
C ILE A 138 -5.46 -2.11 18.98
N THR A 139 -4.22 -2.59 19.11
CA THR A 139 -3.79 -3.94 18.71
C THR A 139 -2.92 -4.58 19.79
N PRO A 140 -2.99 -5.91 19.99
CA PRO A 140 -2.21 -6.61 20.99
C PRO A 140 -0.79 -6.91 20.48
N ASP A 141 0.18 -6.13 20.91
CA ASP A 141 1.56 -6.22 20.43
C ASP A 141 2.21 -7.59 20.69
N ALA A 142 2.16 -8.10 21.93
CA ALA A 142 2.93 -9.28 22.31
C ALA A 142 2.52 -10.56 21.54
N GLY A 143 1.23 -10.76 21.31
CA GLY A 143 0.74 -11.92 20.55
C GLY A 143 1.09 -11.82 19.06
N VAL A 144 0.98 -10.62 18.49
CA VAL A 144 1.31 -10.35 17.09
C VAL A 144 2.80 -10.51 16.83
N GLU A 145 3.64 -9.95 17.71
CA GLU A 145 5.10 -10.04 17.62
C GLU A 145 5.61 -11.48 17.76
N SER A 146 5.08 -12.23 18.73
CA SER A 146 5.42 -13.65 18.89
C SER A 146 5.07 -14.43 17.63
N ARG A 147 3.88 -14.22 17.07
CA ARG A 147 3.46 -14.90 15.84
C ARG A 147 4.30 -14.50 14.63
N LEU A 148 4.65 -13.21 14.51
CA LEU A 148 5.55 -12.73 13.47
C LEU A 148 6.92 -13.46 13.55
N LEU A 149 7.50 -13.53 14.74
CA LEU A 149 8.77 -14.23 14.96
C LEU A 149 8.65 -15.73 14.64
N ASP A 150 7.57 -16.40 15.05
CA ASP A 150 7.32 -17.81 14.71
C ASP A 150 7.31 -18.03 13.20
N ILE A 151 6.64 -17.15 12.45
CA ILE A 151 6.59 -17.21 10.98
C ILE A 151 7.98 -17.00 10.39
N VAL A 152 8.71 -15.98 10.84
CA VAL A 152 10.07 -15.69 10.38
C VAL A 152 11.02 -16.85 10.69
N MET A 153 10.86 -17.52 11.82
CA MET A 153 11.74 -18.61 12.26
C MET A 153 11.38 -19.97 11.66
N ALA A 154 10.10 -20.25 11.46
CA ALA A 154 9.63 -21.56 10.98
C ALA A 154 9.73 -21.72 9.45
N SER A 155 9.72 -20.63 8.70
CA SER A 155 9.82 -20.66 7.25
C SER A 155 11.29 -20.76 6.81
N ASN A 156 11.53 -21.40 5.67
CA ASN A 156 12.84 -21.41 5.00
C ASN A 156 13.21 -20.01 4.45
N ILE A 157 12.85 -18.96 5.21
CA ILE A 157 13.13 -17.57 4.82
C ILE A 157 14.61 -17.30 5.06
N THR A 158 15.32 -16.95 4.02
CA THR A 158 16.66 -16.35 4.15
C THR A 158 16.50 -14.98 4.78
N ARG A 159 17.38 -14.61 5.71
CA ARG A 159 17.29 -13.40 6.54
C ARG A 159 18.61 -12.68 6.68
N ASP A 160 19.53 -12.88 5.76
CA ASP A 160 20.84 -12.21 5.82
C ASP A 160 20.71 -10.71 5.75
N ALA A 161 19.81 -10.22 4.89
CA ALA A 161 19.47 -8.82 4.76
C ALA A 161 17.97 -8.61 4.95
N VAL A 162 17.59 -7.86 6.00
CA VAL A 162 16.18 -7.55 6.32
C VAL A 162 15.91 -6.06 6.21
N VAL A 163 14.68 -5.70 5.81
CA VAL A 163 14.21 -4.31 5.82
C VAL A 163 12.87 -4.22 6.55
N ASP A 164 12.75 -3.24 7.43
CA ASP A 164 11.54 -2.87 8.16
C ASP A 164 10.99 -1.57 7.56
N LEU A 165 9.89 -1.68 6.82
CA LEU A 165 9.22 -0.59 6.14
C LEU A 165 8.24 0.10 7.09
N GLY A 166 8.41 1.39 7.33
CA GLY A 166 7.69 2.12 8.37
C GLY A 166 8.15 1.71 9.76
N THR A 167 9.46 1.70 10.00
CA THR A 167 10.06 1.18 11.25
C THR A 167 9.60 1.88 12.52
N GLY A 168 9.05 3.09 12.41
CA GLY A 168 8.54 3.88 13.53
C GLY A 168 9.58 4.06 14.64
N THR A 169 9.27 3.60 15.84
CA THR A 169 10.16 3.62 17.01
C THR A 169 11.21 2.51 17.01
N GLY A 170 11.30 1.69 15.93
CA GLY A 170 12.31 0.66 15.77
C GLY A 170 12.00 -0.67 16.48
N ARG A 171 10.76 -0.86 16.92
CA ARG A 171 10.39 -2.05 17.71
C ARG A 171 10.54 -3.35 16.93
N ILE A 172 9.99 -3.43 15.71
CA ILE A 172 10.10 -4.64 14.87
C ILE A 172 11.53 -4.82 14.38
N LEU A 173 12.19 -3.73 13.98
CA LEU A 173 13.59 -3.78 13.60
C LEU A 173 14.46 -4.40 14.71
N SER A 174 14.24 -4.01 15.97
CA SER A 174 14.96 -4.56 17.12
C SER A 174 14.71 -6.07 17.32
N LEU A 175 13.52 -6.56 16.99
CA LEU A 175 13.19 -7.99 17.05
C LEU A 175 13.85 -8.79 15.92
N LEU A 176 14.01 -8.19 14.73
CA LEU A 176 14.59 -8.84 13.56
C LEU A 176 16.13 -8.81 13.56
N THR A 177 16.73 -7.79 14.16
CA THR A 177 18.19 -7.57 14.16
C THR A 177 18.99 -8.80 14.64
N PRO A 178 18.63 -9.51 15.74
CA PRO A 178 19.36 -10.70 16.17
C PRO A 178 19.31 -11.88 15.17
N LEU A 179 18.39 -11.84 14.21
CA LEU A 179 18.15 -12.89 13.23
C LEU A 179 18.83 -12.62 11.88
N ALA A 180 19.46 -11.45 11.72
CA ALA A 180 19.98 -10.97 10.44
C ALA A 180 21.48 -10.66 10.53
N THR A 181 22.13 -10.55 9.36
CA THR A 181 23.48 -10.01 9.23
C THR A 181 23.45 -8.51 8.99
N ARG A 182 22.43 -8.03 8.25
CA ARG A 182 22.16 -6.63 7.96
C ARG A 182 20.69 -6.31 8.17
N ALA A 183 20.39 -5.22 8.87
CA ALA A 183 19.03 -4.74 9.09
C ALA A 183 18.91 -3.26 8.69
N VAL A 184 17.86 -2.92 7.97
CA VAL A 184 17.57 -1.54 7.55
C VAL A 184 16.17 -1.16 8.02
N GLY A 185 16.03 -0.03 8.71
CA GLY A 185 14.75 0.56 9.07
C GLY A 185 14.48 1.80 8.24
N ILE A 186 13.30 1.87 7.63
CA ILE A 186 12.83 3.00 6.82
C ILE A 186 11.65 3.66 7.50
N ASP A 187 11.69 4.97 7.64
CA ASP A 187 10.55 5.78 8.06
C ASP A 187 10.63 7.18 7.45
N SER A 188 9.51 7.78 7.14
CA SER A 188 9.46 9.15 6.65
C SER A 188 9.62 10.18 7.77
N ASN A 189 9.23 9.83 9.01
CA ASN A 189 9.23 10.71 10.16
C ASN A 189 10.57 10.70 10.91
N HIS A 190 11.24 11.86 10.91
CA HIS A 190 12.55 12.02 11.58
C HIS A 190 12.45 11.80 13.12
N THR A 191 11.34 12.18 13.75
CA THR A 191 11.16 12.03 15.20
C THR A 191 11.03 10.55 15.57
N MET A 192 10.29 9.77 14.79
CA MET A 192 10.22 8.30 14.94
C MET A 192 11.61 7.69 14.83
N LEU A 193 12.40 8.05 13.82
CA LEU A 193 13.75 7.53 13.64
C LEU A 193 14.71 7.89 14.79
N ARG A 194 14.51 9.02 15.45
CA ARG A 194 15.29 9.35 16.66
C ARG A 194 15.01 8.35 17.80
N HIS A 195 13.74 7.96 17.99
CA HIS A 195 13.38 6.93 18.96
C HIS A 195 13.90 5.56 18.51
N ALA A 196 13.81 5.23 17.24
CA ALA A 196 14.36 4.00 16.69
C ALA A 196 15.87 3.85 16.97
N ARG A 197 16.66 4.92 16.79
CA ARG A 197 18.10 4.88 17.11
C ARG A 197 18.35 4.44 18.56
N THR A 198 17.64 5.03 19.51
CA THR A 198 17.77 4.65 20.92
C THR A 198 17.32 3.20 21.20
N ALA A 199 16.32 2.72 20.48
CA ALA A 199 15.85 1.34 20.63
C ALA A 199 16.90 0.34 20.12
N VAL A 200 17.43 0.57 18.91
CA VAL A 200 18.38 -0.34 18.26
C VAL A 200 19.79 -0.30 18.84
N GLU A 201 20.23 0.81 19.47
CA GLU A 201 21.51 0.89 20.20
C GLU A 201 21.65 -0.13 21.32
N ARG A 202 20.54 -0.68 21.78
CA ARG A 202 20.49 -1.70 22.85
C ARG A 202 20.40 -3.13 22.32
N THR A 203 20.42 -3.29 21.00
CA THR A 203 20.23 -4.58 20.35
C THR A 203 21.58 -5.06 19.79
N ASP A 204 21.99 -6.25 20.20
CA ASP A 204 23.15 -6.94 19.63
C ASP A 204 22.74 -7.64 18.32
N GLY A 205 23.65 -7.72 17.36
CA GLY A 205 23.44 -8.50 16.13
C GLY A 205 23.88 -7.79 14.86
N ALA A 206 22.97 -7.64 13.89
CA ALA A 206 23.23 -7.12 12.57
C ALA A 206 23.83 -5.71 12.53
N ALA A 207 24.50 -5.40 11.42
CA ALA A 207 24.76 -4.00 11.07
C ALA A 207 23.42 -3.30 10.77
N ILE A 208 23.10 -2.28 11.58
CA ILE A 208 21.81 -1.56 11.50
C ILE A 208 22.00 -0.24 10.77
N GLU A 209 21.14 0.02 9.79
CA GLU A 209 21.01 1.30 9.11
C GLU A 209 19.60 1.85 9.33
N LEU A 210 19.46 3.11 9.73
CA LEU A 210 18.18 3.83 9.77
C LEU A 210 18.18 4.92 8.72
N ARG A 211 17.18 4.91 7.85
CA ARG A 211 17.07 5.81 6.71
C ARG A 211 15.75 6.56 6.73
N GLN A 212 15.81 7.87 6.59
CA GLN A 212 14.63 8.68 6.36
C GLN A 212 14.27 8.64 4.88
N ALA A 213 13.16 7.99 4.54
CA ALA A 213 12.64 7.90 3.18
C ALA A 213 11.15 7.57 3.17
N ASP A 214 10.49 7.84 2.04
CA ASP A 214 9.14 7.35 1.74
C ASP A 214 9.21 5.85 1.43
N VAL A 215 8.33 5.06 2.03
CA VAL A 215 8.26 3.60 1.80
C VAL A 215 7.87 3.22 0.37
N ALA A 216 7.28 4.15 -0.39
CA ALA A 216 7.01 3.99 -1.83
C ALA A 216 8.21 4.37 -2.72
N ALA A 217 9.29 4.93 -2.15
CA ALA A 217 10.50 5.37 -2.86
C ALA A 217 11.69 5.39 -1.89
N THR A 218 12.13 4.22 -1.44
CA THR A 218 13.13 4.06 -0.37
C THR A 218 14.54 4.50 -0.77
N GLY A 219 14.83 4.55 -2.07
CA GLY A 219 16.18 4.76 -2.59
C GLY A 219 17.14 3.61 -2.27
N LEU A 220 16.63 2.45 -1.88
CA LEU A 220 17.43 1.24 -1.69
C LEU A 220 17.68 0.55 -3.03
N PRO A 221 18.81 -0.18 -3.21
CA PRO A 221 19.09 -0.90 -4.43
C PRO A 221 18.08 -2.02 -4.69
N ASP A 222 17.89 -2.37 -5.98
CA ASP A 222 17.08 -3.50 -6.41
C ASP A 222 17.63 -4.81 -5.87
N HIS A 223 16.76 -5.77 -5.63
CA HIS A 223 17.12 -7.18 -5.33
C HIS A 223 18.20 -7.35 -4.25
N THR A 224 18.07 -6.57 -3.16
CA THR A 224 19.08 -6.53 -2.09
C THR A 224 18.66 -7.30 -0.83
N PHE A 225 17.36 -7.32 -0.53
CA PHE A 225 16.85 -7.87 0.73
C PHE A 225 16.24 -9.25 0.55
N ASP A 226 16.40 -10.08 1.58
CA ASP A 226 15.80 -11.42 1.65
C ASP A 226 14.40 -11.36 2.27
N LEU A 227 14.21 -10.44 3.21
CA LEU A 227 12.97 -10.25 3.95
C LEU A 227 12.63 -8.77 4.05
N ALA A 228 11.40 -8.42 3.71
CA ALA A 228 10.79 -7.13 4.00
C ALA A 228 9.61 -7.31 4.95
N VAL A 229 9.54 -6.47 5.96
CA VAL A 229 8.40 -6.44 6.90
C VAL A 229 7.75 -5.07 6.83
N ALA A 230 6.42 -5.05 6.75
CA ALA A 230 5.59 -3.86 6.88
C ALA A 230 4.62 -4.11 8.04
N HIS A 231 4.91 -3.53 9.21
CA HIS A 231 4.13 -3.76 10.43
C HIS A 231 3.34 -2.53 10.81
N GLN A 232 2.00 -2.64 10.82
CA GLN A 232 1.08 -1.56 11.18
C GLN A 232 1.37 -0.28 10.38
N LEU A 233 1.55 -0.44 9.07
CA LEU A 233 1.98 0.63 8.18
C LEU A 233 0.94 0.97 7.12
N LEU A 234 0.41 -0.05 6.44
CA LEU A 234 -0.34 0.15 5.20
C LEU A 234 -1.61 0.99 5.42
N HIS A 235 -2.23 0.88 6.58
CA HIS A 235 -3.43 1.65 6.91
C HIS A 235 -3.19 3.17 7.06
N PHE A 236 -1.93 3.62 7.12
CA PHE A 236 -1.56 5.04 7.09
C PHE A 236 -1.30 5.56 5.68
N LEU A 237 -1.15 4.68 4.69
CA LEU A 237 -0.75 5.05 3.34
C LEU A 237 -1.96 5.42 2.47
N ASP A 238 -1.81 6.47 1.67
CA ASP A 238 -2.77 6.80 0.62
C ASP A 238 -2.80 5.75 -0.50
N SER A 239 -1.63 5.19 -0.84
CA SER A 239 -1.43 4.21 -1.91
C SER A 239 -0.58 3.04 -1.43
N PRO A 240 -1.18 2.07 -0.69
CA PRO A 240 -0.45 0.89 -0.19
C PRO A 240 0.21 0.07 -1.30
N ASP A 241 -0.41 -0.02 -2.46
CA ASP A 241 0.10 -0.71 -3.66
C ASP A 241 1.47 -0.19 -4.12
N MET A 242 1.74 1.11 -3.94
CA MET A 242 3.04 1.70 -4.27
C MET A 242 4.14 1.24 -3.31
N ALA A 243 3.84 1.12 -2.02
CA ALA A 243 4.78 0.57 -1.03
C ALA A 243 5.06 -0.91 -1.30
N LEU A 244 4.05 -1.69 -1.69
CA LEU A 244 4.22 -3.09 -2.08
C LEU A 244 5.05 -3.24 -3.36
N ARG A 245 4.88 -2.34 -4.34
CA ARG A 245 5.71 -2.28 -5.54
C ARG A 245 7.17 -2.02 -5.21
N GLU A 246 7.44 -1.08 -4.31
CA GLU A 246 8.78 -0.77 -3.84
C GLU A 246 9.37 -1.95 -3.06
N ALA A 247 8.59 -2.62 -2.22
CA ALA A 247 9.00 -3.84 -1.53
C ALA A 247 9.40 -4.95 -2.53
N ALA A 248 8.61 -5.16 -3.59
CA ALA A 248 8.93 -6.13 -4.64
C ALA A 248 10.23 -5.78 -5.36
N ARG A 249 10.49 -4.50 -5.63
CA ARG A 249 11.72 -4.03 -6.30
C ARG A 249 12.98 -4.30 -5.48
N ILE A 250 12.94 -4.04 -4.18
CA ILE A 250 14.11 -4.17 -3.29
C ILE A 250 14.36 -5.60 -2.82
N LEU A 251 13.34 -6.47 -2.85
CA LEU A 251 13.47 -7.88 -2.53
C LEU A 251 14.19 -8.64 -3.64
N LYS A 252 15.01 -9.60 -3.25
CA LYS A 252 15.62 -10.58 -4.17
C LYS A 252 14.54 -11.45 -4.81
N PRO A 253 14.77 -12.05 -5.99
CA PRO A 253 13.93 -13.14 -6.49
C PRO A 253 13.79 -14.25 -5.44
N GLY A 254 12.56 -14.64 -5.10
CA GLY A 254 12.27 -15.56 -4.01
C GLY A 254 12.34 -14.93 -2.59
N GLY A 255 12.56 -13.63 -2.50
CA GLY A 255 12.52 -12.90 -1.23
C GLY A 255 11.09 -12.80 -0.65
N THR A 256 10.98 -12.69 0.64
CA THR A 256 9.70 -12.73 1.36
C THR A 256 9.27 -11.34 1.81
N LEU A 257 7.99 -11.03 1.59
CA LEU A 257 7.28 -9.91 2.20
C LEU A 257 6.39 -10.43 3.32
N ILE A 258 6.44 -9.79 4.48
CA ILE A 258 5.47 -10.00 5.57
C ILE A 258 4.77 -8.67 5.84
N ILE A 259 3.45 -8.68 5.75
CA ILE A 259 2.57 -7.57 6.09
C ILE A 259 1.85 -7.93 7.38
N VAL A 260 1.92 -7.07 8.37
CA VAL A 260 1.15 -7.18 9.61
C VAL A 260 0.26 -5.95 9.70
N ASP A 261 -1.06 -6.14 9.57
CA ASP A 261 -1.98 -5.00 9.60
C ASP A 261 -3.37 -5.40 10.08
N LEU A 262 -4.25 -4.41 10.24
CA LEU A 262 -5.62 -4.59 10.67
C LEU A 262 -6.44 -5.33 9.61
N LEU A 263 -7.28 -6.27 10.03
CA LEU A 263 -8.37 -6.75 9.21
C LEU A 263 -9.42 -5.64 9.02
N ALA A 264 -10.13 -5.69 7.89
CA ALA A 264 -11.16 -4.70 7.56
C ALA A 264 -12.19 -4.57 8.70
N HIS A 265 -12.42 -3.35 9.15
CA HIS A 265 -13.32 -3.00 10.25
C HIS A 265 -14.13 -1.73 9.94
N GLN A 266 -14.98 -1.26 10.87
CA GLN A 266 -15.87 -0.12 10.66
C GLN A 266 -15.65 1.02 11.67
N ASP A 267 -14.57 1.00 12.43
CA ASP A 267 -14.28 2.02 13.43
C ASP A 267 -13.75 3.30 12.79
N GLU A 268 -14.64 4.25 12.53
CA GLU A 268 -14.33 5.55 11.92
C GLU A 268 -13.54 6.49 12.85
N THR A 269 -13.49 6.19 14.16
CA THR A 269 -12.73 7.03 15.11
C THR A 269 -11.24 6.99 14.80
N LEU A 270 -10.74 5.89 14.25
CA LEU A 270 -9.34 5.76 13.87
C LEU A 270 -8.92 6.75 12.76
N ARG A 271 -9.85 7.13 11.88
CA ARG A 271 -9.57 8.16 10.86
C ARG A 271 -9.44 9.55 11.48
N THR A 272 -10.29 9.85 12.47
CA THR A 272 -10.37 11.20 13.06
C THR A 272 -9.36 11.42 14.17
N GLU A 273 -9.01 10.39 14.94
CA GLU A 273 -8.19 10.49 16.13
C GLU A 273 -6.77 9.92 15.96
N HIS A 274 -6.60 8.92 15.05
CA HIS A 274 -5.37 8.16 14.92
C HIS A 274 -4.70 8.26 13.54
N ALA A 275 -5.14 9.19 12.70
CA ALA A 275 -4.61 9.45 11.36
C ALA A 275 -4.68 8.25 10.39
N HIS A 276 -5.55 7.25 10.65
CA HIS A 276 -5.72 6.14 9.72
C HIS A 276 -6.34 6.62 8.41
N ARG A 277 -5.74 6.23 7.31
CA ARG A 277 -6.26 6.45 5.95
C ARG A 277 -7.20 5.31 5.54
N ARG A 278 -6.92 4.11 6.02
CA ARG A 278 -7.66 2.89 5.73
C ARG A 278 -8.17 2.27 7.02
N LEU A 279 -9.32 1.61 6.95
CA LEU A 279 -9.91 0.88 8.09
C LEU A 279 -9.62 -0.63 7.97
N GLY A 280 -8.33 -0.95 7.84
CA GLY A 280 -7.87 -2.32 7.66
C GLY A 280 -8.11 -2.87 6.25
N PHE A 281 -7.79 -4.13 6.04
CA PHE A 281 -7.74 -4.75 4.72
C PHE A 281 -8.40 -6.12 4.70
N THR A 282 -9.00 -6.48 3.57
CA THR A 282 -9.37 -7.87 3.30
C THR A 282 -8.20 -8.60 2.65
N SER A 283 -8.15 -9.93 2.79
CA SER A 283 -7.10 -10.73 2.14
C SER A 283 -7.17 -10.63 0.62
N GLU A 284 -8.35 -10.55 0.02
CA GLU A 284 -8.52 -10.37 -1.42
C GLU A 284 -7.97 -9.02 -1.89
N GLN A 285 -8.00 -8.00 -1.04
CA GLN A 285 -7.42 -6.69 -1.37
C GLN A 285 -5.89 -6.75 -1.36
N ILE A 286 -5.31 -7.37 -0.33
CA ILE A 286 -3.85 -7.57 -0.23
C ILE A 286 -3.36 -8.45 -1.38
N GLU A 287 -4.04 -9.58 -1.67
CA GLU A 287 -3.71 -10.49 -2.76
C GLU A 287 -3.68 -9.77 -4.11
N ARG A 288 -4.74 -9.02 -4.42
CA ARG A 288 -4.81 -8.24 -5.67
C ARG A 288 -3.64 -7.25 -5.82
N TRP A 289 -3.23 -6.59 -4.76
CA TRP A 289 -2.08 -5.68 -4.81
C TRP A 289 -0.76 -6.43 -4.96
N CYS A 290 -0.58 -7.53 -4.23
CA CYS A 290 0.60 -8.38 -4.33
C CYS A 290 0.78 -8.96 -5.73
N ASP A 291 -0.28 -9.55 -6.31
CA ASP A 291 -0.27 -10.10 -7.67
C ASP A 291 0.08 -9.03 -8.70
N GLY A 292 -0.46 -7.82 -8.54
CA GLY A 292 -0.23 -6.67 -9.42
C GLY A 292 1.22 -6.19 -9.47
N VAL A 293 2.05 -6.57 -8.50
CA VAL A 293 3.46 -6.12 -8.40
C VAL A 293 4.48 -7.27 -8.40
N GLY A 294 4.03 -8.52 -8.58
CA GLY A 294 4.91 -9.67 -8.80
C GLY A 294 5.24 -10.46 -7.53
N PHE A 295 4.35 -10.47 -6.55
CA PHE A 295 4.35 -11.44 -5.48
C PHE A 295 3.42 -12.61 -5.81
N ASP A 296 3.76 -13.80 -5.33
CA ASP A 296 2.99 -15.02 -5.43
C ASP A 296 2.77 -15.67 -4.05
N GLY A 297 1.77 -16.54 -3.97
CA GLY A 297 1.61 -17.47 -2.86
C GLY A 297 1.21 -16.80 -1.54
N LEU A 298 0.24 -15.86 -1.58
CA LEU A 298 -0.23 -15.20 -0.36
C LEU A 298 -0.74 -16.22 0.67
N THR A 299 -0.15 -16.21 1.85
CA THR A 299 -0.58 -16.98 3.02
C THR A 299 -1.05 -16.04 4.10
N GLU A 300 -2.18 -16.36 4.72
CA GLU A 300 -2.81 -15.52 5.75
C GLU A 300 -2.75 -16.21 7.12
N HIS A 301 -2.42 -15.45 8.16
CA HIS A 301 -2.45 -15.87 9.55
C HIS A 301 -3.25 -14.85 10.37
N ARG A 302 -4.50 -15.17 10.65
CA ARG A 302 -5.37 -14.33 11.48
C ARG A 302 -4.98 -14.47 12.93
N ILE A 303 -4.98 -13.35 13.65
CA ILE A 303 -4.76 -13.32 15.09
C ILE A 303 -6.04 -12.84 15.73
N ASP A 304 -6.80 -13.81 16.24
CA ASP A 304 -8.04 -13.55 16.96
C ASP A 304 -7.76 -13.22 18.42
N HIS A 305 -8.46 -12.26 18.96
CA HIS A 305 -8.31 -11.85 20.36
C HIS A 305 -9.57 -12.18 21.13
N SER A 306 -9.38 -12.84 22.26
CA SER A 306 -10.45 -13.19 23.20
C SER A 306 -10.90 -12.01 24.10
N ALA A 307 -10.22 -10.86 24.03
CA ALA A 307 -10.57 -9.65 24.82
C ALA A 307 -11.22 -8.60 23.92
N GLY A 308 -12.47 -8.30 24.17
CA GLY A 308 -13.47 -7.66 23.32
C GLY A 308 -13.25 -6.24 22.77
N ASP A 309 -12.14 -5.57 23.04
CA ASP A 309 -11.94 -4.15 22.62
C ASP A 309 -10.79 -3.95 21.64
N LEU A 310 -10.03 -4.99 21.29
CA LEU A 310 -8.90 -4.88 20.34
C LEU A 310 -9.32 -5.27 18.94
N LEU A 311 -8.80 -4.56 17.95
CA LEU A 311 -9.08 -4.85 16.56
C LEU A 311 -8.34 -6.11 16.09
N PRO A 312 -8.97 -6.93 15.23
CA PRO A 312 -8.35 -8.12 14.68
C PRO A 312 -7.20 -7.75 13.75
N VAL A 313 -6.08 -8.47 13.90
CA VAL A 313 -4.87 -8.32 13.10
C VAL A 313 -4.67 -9.54 12.22
N CYS A 314 -4.17 -9.33 11.03
CA CYS A 314 -3.72 -10.40 10.15
C CYS A 314 -2.25 -10.23 9.79
N ILE A 315 -1.54 -11.35 9.67
CA ILE A 315 -0.22 -11.42 9.08
C ILE A 315 -0.37 -12.08 7.71
N TRP A 316 -0.03 -11.35 6.66
CA TRP A 316 0.05 -11.87 5.30
C TRP A 316 1.51 -12.07 4.91
N GLN A 317 1.81 -13.22 4.33
CA GLN A 317 3.12 -13.55 3.80
C GLN A 317 3.01 -13.83 2.31
N ALA A 318 3.89 -13.23 1.53
CA ALA A 318 3.99 -13.44 0.09
C ALA A 318 5.46 -13.53 -0.32
N THR A 319 5.73 -14.12 -1.49
CA THR A 319 7.10 -14.32 -1.99
C THR A 319 7.20 -13.69 -3.38
N THR A 320 8.31 -13.00 -3.68
CA THR A 320 8.55 -12.49 -5.03
C THR A 320 8.74 -13.64 -6.01
N THR A 321 8.16 -13.50 -7.21
CA THR A 321 8.29 -14.51 -8.27
C THR A 321 9.75 -14.76 -8.60
N THR A 322 10.13 -16.05 -8.63
CA THR A 322 11.40 -16.50 -9.20
C THR A 322 11.28 -16.57 -10.71
N ARG A 323 11.20 -15.43 -11.44
CA ARG A 323 11.30 -15.48 -12.88
C ARG A 323 12.73 -15.85 -13.25
N ASN A 324 12.91 -17.08 -13.72
CA ASN A 324 14.07 -17.41 -14.55
C ASN A 324 14.11 -16.45 -15.73
N GLN A 325 15.18 -15.63 -15.80
CA GLN A 325 15.52 -14.86 -16.99
C GLN A 325 15.81 -15.79 -18.17
#